data_0b13866ef2f3ab395fde37af21f2e957
#
_entry.id   0b13866ef2f3ab395fde37af21f2e957
#
_cell.length_a   1.000
_cell.length_b   1.000
_cell.length_c   1.000
_cell.angle_alpha   90.00
_cell.angle_beta   90.00
_cell.angle_gamma   90.00
#
_symmetry.space_group_name_H-M   'P 1'
#
loop_
_entity.id
_entity.type
_entity.pdbx_description
1 polymer ?
#
loop_
_entity_poly.entity_id
_entity_poly.type
_entity_poly.pdbx_seq_one_letter_code
_entity_poly.pdbx_strand_id
1 'polypeptide(L)'
;MARLGSWIESHPEGIYVRPADAWIDPTQPKAKALVTHGHSDHARGGHSAVLATPETLAIMQCRYGPQHGQPIAYGEGIRVGEVDVSFVPAGHVLG
;
A
#
# COMPACT_ATOMS: atom_id res chain seq x y z
N MET A 1 -3.76 6.66 26.09
CA MET A 1 -3.38 7.45 25.08
C MET A 1 -3.71 6.79 23.81
N ALA A 2 -4.45 7.45 23.14
CA ALA A 2 -4.60 6.90 21.89
C ALA A 2 -3.27 7.02 21.29
N ARG A 3 -2.54 6.15 21.57
CA ARG A 3 -1.29 6.16 21.00
C ARG A 3 -1.40 5.65 19.63
N LEU A 4 -0.42 5.97 18.86
CA LEU A 4 -0.33 5.48 17.50
C LEU A 4 -0.52 3.98 17.47
N GLY A 5 0.01 3.28 18.45
CA GLY A 5 -0.10 1.84 18.51
C GLY A 5 -1.51 1.31 18.66
N SER A 6 -2.49 2.17 18.98
CA SER A 6 -3.85 1.67 19.16
C SER A 6 -4.55 1.36 17.84
N TRP A 7 -4.09 1.92 16.71
CA TRP A 7 -4.72 1.69 15.40
C TRP A 7 -3.73 1.21 14.34
N ILE A 8 -2.46 1.14 14.66
CA ILE A 8 -1.41 0.60 13.80
C ILE A 8 -0.80 -0.60 14.49
N GLU A 9 -0.72 -1.73 13.79
CA GLU A 9 -0.16 -2.97 14.33
C GLU A 9 1.01 -3.41 13.47
N SER A 10 2.11 -3.78 14.11
CA SER A 10 3.27 -4.33 13.43
C SER A 10 3.21 -5.85 13.48
N HIS A 11 3.27 -6.49 12.32
CA HIS A 11 3.23 -7.95 12.17
C HIS A 11 4.41 -8.40 11.33
N PRO A 12 4.79 -9.68 11.38
CA PRO A 12 5.87 -10.16 10.51
C PRO A 12 5.59 -9.96 9.02
N GLU A 13 4.32 -9.99 8.60
CA GLU A 13 3.96 -9.84 7.20
C GLU A 13 3.72 -8.40 6.78
N GLY A 14 3.81 -7.42 7.69
CA GLY A 14 3.65 -6.02 7.34
C GLY A 14 3.00 -5.21 8.43
N ILE A 15 2.61 -3.99 8.09
CA ILE A 15 1.95 -3.07 9.01
C ILE A 15 0.46 -3.04 8.71
N TYR A 16 -0.35 -3.37 9.69
CA TYR A 16 -1.80 -3.36 9.55
C TYR A 16 -2.38 -2.06 10.11
N VAL A 17 -3.20 -1.39 9.32
CA VAL A 17 -3.86 -0.15 9.73
C VAL A 17 -5.33 -0.48 10.00
N ARG A 18 -5.69 -0.56 11.27
CA ARG A 18 -7.00 -1.07 11.69
C ARG A 18 -8.17 -0.28 11.12
N PRO A 19 -8.22 1.06 11.24
CA PRO A 19 -9.37 1.81 10.73
C PRO A 19 -9.55 1.73 9.21
N ALA A 20 -8.47 1.47 8.48
CA ALA A 20 -8.53 1.32 7.01
C ALA A 20 -8.79 -0.13 6.61
N ASP A 21 -8.59 -1.07 7.53
CA ASP A 21 -8.62 -2.50 7.24
C ASP A 21 -7.73 -2.81 6.05
N ALA A 22 -6.49 -2.33 6.11
CA ALA A 22 -5.54 -2.44 5.01
C ALA A 22 -4.13 -2.61 5.55
N TRP A 23 -3.26 -3.20 4.73
CA TRP A 23 -1.88 -3.47 5.08
C TRP A 23 -0.94 -2.57 4.28
N ILE A 24 0.12 -2.08 4.92
CA ILE A 24 1.16 -1.30 4.25
C ILE A 24 2.32 -2.24 3.93
N ASP A 25 2.66 -2.34 2.63
CA ASP A 25 3.78 -3.12 2.11
C ASP A 25 3.81 -4.56 2.66
N PRO A 26 2.70 -5.31 2.58
CA PRO A 26 2.70 -6.66 3.13
C PRO A 26 3.57 -7.61 2.30
N THR A 27 4.19 -8.58 2.97
CA THR A 27 5.02 -9.59 2.33
C THR A 27 4.24 -10.81 1.89
N GLN A 28 2.96 -10.90 2.24
CA GLN A 28 2.08 -11.99 1.86
C GLN A 28 0.82 -11.40 1.24
N PRO A 29 0.08 -12.17 0.42
CA PRO A 29 -1.17 -11.70 -0.18
C PRO A 29 -2.17 -11.29 0.89
N LYS A 30 -2.79 -10.14 0.68
CA LYS A 30 -3.79 -9.58 1.57
C LYS A 30 -5.00 -9.11 0.78
N ALA A 31 -6.13 -8.94 1.47
CA ALA A 31 -7.34 -8.44 0.83
C ALA A 31 -7.16 -7.01 0.33
N LYS A 32 -6.44 -6.18 1.09
CA LYS A 32 -6.24 -4.78 0.74
C LYS A 32 -4.82 -4.37 1.13
N ALA A 33 -4.05 -3.88 0.17
CA ALA A 33 -2.67 -3.50 0.38
C ALA A 33 -2.41 -2.08 -0.12
N LEU A 34 -1.66 -1.32 0.67
CA LEU A 34 -1.14 -0.01 0.29
C LEU A 34 0.34 -0.21 0.03
N VAL A 35 0.76 -0.04 -1.22
CA VAL A 35 2.16 -0.27 -1.60
C VAL A 35 2.85 1.07 -1.79
N THR A 36 3.93 1.29 -1.01
CA THR A 36 4.56 2.60 -0.94
C THR A 36 5.48 2.89 -2.12
N HIS A 37 6.16 1.87 -2.65
CA HIS A 37 7.06 2.06 -3.79
C HIS A 37 7.39 0.71 -4.44
N GLY A 38 8.12 0.76 -5.56
CA GLY A 38 8.30 -0.40 -6.43
C GLY A 38 9.41 -1.37 -6.07
N HIS A 39 10.12 -1.22 -4.95
CA HIS A 39 11.13 -2.18 -4.52
C HIS A 39 10.47 -3.53 -4.24
N SER A 40 11.17 -4.63 -4.56
CA SER A 40 10.57 -5.97 -4.50
C SER A 40 10.17 -6.40 -3.09
N ASP A 41 10.84 -5.89 -2.07
CA ASP A 41 10.51 -6.19 -0.68
C ASP A 41 9.27 -5.42 -0.18
N HIS A 42 8.78 -4.46 -0.95
CA HIS A 42 7.58 -3.68 -0.63
C HIS A 42 6.46 -3.97 -1.62
N ALA A 43 6.77 -4.09 -2.91
CA ALA A 43 5.77 -4.26 -3.96
C ALA A 43 5.59 -5.74 -4.30
N ARG A 44 4.90 -6.47 -3.43
CA ARG A 44 4.60 -7.89 -3.63
C ARG A 44 3.24 -8.03 -4.32
N GLY A 45 3.07 -9.10 -5.09
CA GLY A 45 1.82 -9.35 -5.79
C GLY A 45 0.84 -10.22 -5.00
N GLY A 46 -0.30 -10.54 -5.62
CA GLY A 46 -1.25 -11.50 -5.08
C GLY A 46 -2.34 -10.90 -4.18
N HIS A 47 -2.38 -9.59 -4.00
CA HIS A 47 -3.40 -8.96 -3.18
C HIS A 47 -4.73 -8.85 -3.92
N SER A 48 -5.84 -8.89 -3.19
CA SER A 48 -7.17 -8.74 -3.78
C SER A 48 -7.43 -7.30 -4.23
N ALA A 49 -6.85 -6.32 -3.55
CA ALA A 49 -6.91 -4.91 -3.93
C ALA A 49 -5.60 -4.23 -3.57
N VAL A 50 -5.08 -3.40 -4.47
CA VAL A 50 -3.82 -2.70 -4.28
C VAL A 50 -4.03 -1.22 -4.53
N LEU A 51 -3.61 -0.38 -3.58
CA LEU A 51 -3.58 1.07 -3.76
C LEU A 51 -2.12 1.50 -3.83
N ALA A 52 -1.76 2.19 -4.92
CA ALA A 52 -0.39 2.61 -5.15
C ALA A 52 -0.39 3.71 -6.21
N THR A 53 0.75 4.40 -6.36
CA THR A 53 0.88 5.36 -7.46
C THR A 53 0.85 4.62 -8.80
N PRO A 54 0.50 5.31 -9.90
CA PRO A 54 0.51 4.67 -11.23
C PRO A 54 1.87 4.06 -11.57
N GLU A 55 2.95 4.71 -11.17
CA GLU A 55 4.31 4.23 -11.42
C GLU A 55 4.57 2.90 -10.70
N THR A 56 4.19 2.82 -9.43
CA THR A 56 4.36 1.59 -8.66
C THR A 56 3.51 0.46 -9.23
N LEU A 57 2.25 0.76 -9.62
CA LEU A 57 1.40 -0.25 -10.23
C LEU A 57 1.98 -0.76 -11.55
N ALA A 58 2.57 0.13 -12.36
CA ALA A 58 3.20 -0.28 -13.61
C ALA A 58 4.37 -1.23 -13.35
N ILE A 59 5.19 -0.96 -12.33
CA ILE A 59 6.30 -1.82 -11.94
C ILE A 59 5.77 -3.18 -11.49
N MET A 60 4.72 -3.19 -10.67
CA MET A 60 4.14 -4.44 -10.18
C MET A 60 3.56 -5.27 -11.33
N GLN A 61 2.89 -4.62 -12.28
CA GLN A 61 2.34 -5.32 -13.45
C GLN A 61 3.43 -5.92 -14.32
N CYS A 62 4.55 -5.21 -14.46
CA CYS A 62 5.69 -5.70 -15.22
C CYS A 62 6.33 -6.92 -14.53
N ARG A 63 6.37 -6.92 -13.21
CA ARG A 63 7.06 -7.95 -12.43
C ARG A 63 6.18 -9.17 -12.16
N TYR A 64 4.90 -8.97 -11.89
CA TYR A 64 3.99 -10.02 -11.43
C TYR A 64 2.79 -10.26 -12.34
N GLY A 65 2.60 -9.44 -13.39
CA GLY A 65 1.41 -9.50 -14.22
C GLY A 65 0.29 -8.61 -13.68
N PRO A 66 -0.92 -8.76 -14.20
CA PRO A 66 -2.04 -7.88 -13.84
C PRO A 66 -2.29 -7.83 -12.34
N GLN A 67 -2.59 -6.63 -11.83
CA GLN A 67 -2.90 -6.39 -10.43
C GLN A 67 -4.30 -5.81 -10.34
N HIS A 68 -5.00 -6.11 -9.23
CA HIS A 68 -6.28 -5.46 -8.92
C HIS A 68 -5.98 -4.12 -8.28
N GLY A 69 -5.44 -3.18 -9.07
CA GLY A 69 -4.89 -1.95 -8.57
C GLY A 69 -5.79 -0.76 -8.78
N GLN A 70 -5.75 0.17 -7.83
CA GLN A 70 -6.34 1.49 -7.97
C GLN A 70 -5.21 2.50 -7.92
N PRO A 71 -4.93 3.20 -9.03
CA PRO A 71 -3.84 4.17 -9.04
C PRO A 71 -4.23 5.43 -8.28
N ILE A 72 -3.29 5.94 -7.47
CA ILE A 72 -3.47 7.18 -6.72
C ILE A 72 -2.24 8.04 -6.98
N ALA A 73 -2.43 9.17 -7.66
CA ALA A 73 -1.31 10.06 -7.98
C ALA A 73 -0.81 10.76 -6.71
N TYR A 74 0.44 11.23 -6.76
CA TYR A 74 0.98 12.02 -5.66
C TYR A 74 0.07 13.22 -5.37
N GLY A 75 -0.17 13.48 -4.09
CA GLY A 75 -1.01 14.59 -3.67
C GLY A 75 -2.51 14.33 -3.77
N GLU A 76 -2.90 13.24 -4.42
CA GLU A 76 -4.30 12.85 -4.50
C GLU A 76 -4.68 12.07 -3.25
N GLY A 77 -5.83 12.39 -2.68
CA GLY A 77 -6.30 11.69 -1.48
C GLY A 77 -7.41 10.72 -1.81
N ILE A 78 -7.47 9.63 -1.05
CA ILE A 78 -8.54 8.67 -1.16
C ILE A 78 -8.92 8.19 0.23
N ARG A 79 -10.20 7.92 0.43
CA ARG A 79 -10.67 7.37 1.69
C ARG A 79 -10.65 5.85 1.65
N VAL A 80 -9.96 5.27 2.62
CA VAL A 80 -9.85 3.82 2.76
C VAL A 80 -10.41 3.47 4.14
N GLY A 81 -11.57 2.84 4.17
CA GLY A 81 -12.27 2.62 5.43
C GLY A 81 -12.55 3.96 6.10
N GLU A 82 -11.99 4.17 7.29
CA GLU A 82 -12.17 5.40 8.06
C GLU A 82 -10.95 6.32 7.99
N VAL A 83 -10.04 6.08 7.04
CA VAL A 83 -8.77 6.80 6.97
C VAL A 83 -8.62 7.48 5.61
N ASP A 84 -8.14 8.72 5.63
CA ASP A 84 -7.76 9.40 4.40
C ASP A 84 -6.30 9.09 4.10
N VAL A 85 -6.02 8.64 2.88
CA VAL A 85 -4.70 8.20 2.45
C VAL A 85 -4.24 9.03 1.27
N SER A 86 -2.97 9.44 1.29
CA SER A 86 -2.35 10.07 0.14
C SER A 86 -0.89 9.61 0.05
N PHE A 87 -0.32 9.71 -1.14
CA PHE A 87 1.08 9.35 -1.37
C PHE A 87 1.90 10.60 -1.64
N VAL A 88 3.12 10.60 -1.11
CA VAL A 88 4.09 11.67 -1.36
C VAL A 88 5.39 11.04 -1.84
N PRO A 89 6.19 11.76 -2.65
CA PRO A 89 7.46 11.21 -3.13
C PRO A 89 8.42 10.98 -1.96
N ALA A 90 9.07 9.81 -1.97
CA ALA A 90 10.08 9.48 -0.96
C ALA A 90 11.49 9.88 -1.38
N GLY A 91 11.70 10.15 -2.66
CA GLY A 91 12.98 10.65 -3.15
C GLY A 91 14.01 9.60 -3.52
N HIS A 92 13.64 8.30 -3.54
CA HIS A 92 14.62 7.26 -3.89
C HIS A 92 14.16 6.38 -5.05
N VAL A 93 12.86 6.11 -5.19
CA VAL A 93 12.31 5.37 -6.33
C VAL A 93 10.90 5.88 -6.59
N LEU A 94 10.47 5.82 -7.84
CA LEU A 94 9.12 6.23 -8.17
C LEU A 94 8.10 5.33 -7.49
N GLY A 95 7.10 5.92 -6.92
CA GLY A 95 6.04 5.20 -6.19
C GLY A 95 5.37 6.02 -5.10
#